data_3d9c6295c8ca6facc8ca636681ea64d2
#
_entry.id   3d9c6295c8ca6facc8ca636681ea64d2
#
_cell.length_a   1.000
_cell.length_b   1.000
_cell.length_c   1.000
_cell.angle_alpha   90.00
_cell.angle_beta   90.00
_cell.angle_gamma   90.00
#
_symmetry.space_group_name_H-M   'P 1'
#
loop_
_entity.id
_entity.type
_entity.pdbx_description
1 polymer ?
#
loop_
_entity_poly.entity_id
_entity_poly.type
_entity_poly.pdbx_seq_one_letter_code
_entity_poly.pdbx_strand_id
1 'polypeptide(L)'
;MNDDIICAIATSRLAAAISIIRISGKGCMDFVQSFFTGNLNKKSQTISYGYIVDGEEKVDEVLISIYRGQHTFTGEEMVEINCHGGVFITNKVLSLCLKKGARMAEHGEFSKRAFLNGRIDLSQA
;
A
#
# COMPACT_ATOMS: atom_id res chain seq x y z
N MET A 1 1.25 17.95 10.35
CA MET A 1 0.40 17.01 9.63
C MET A 1 1.21 16.05 8.81
N ASN A 2 0.74 14.87 8.74
CA ASN A 2 1.56 13.77 8.28
C ASN A 2 1.45 13.61 6.76
N ASP A 3 2.49 14.06 6.06
CA ASP A 3 2.64 13.80 4.63
C ASP A 3 3.47 12.56 4.36
N ASP A 4 3.82 11.83 5.43
CA ASP A 4 4.65 10.65 5.29
C ASP A 4 3.87 9.49 4.68
N ILE A 5 4.62 8.55 4.11
CA ILE A 5 4.05 7.34 3.52
C ILE A 5 3.84 6.33 4.65
N ILE A 6 2.62 5.87 4.79
CA ILE A 6 2.26 4.86 5.79
C ILE A 6 1.88 3.56 5.12
N CYS A 7 2.11 2.45 5.81
CA CYS A 7 1.77 1.13 5.30
C CYS A 7 1.24 0.24 6.42
N ALA A 8 0.39 -0.72 6.06
CA ALA A 8 -0.10 -1.73 6.98
C ALA A 8 -0.70 -2.90 6.19
N ILE A 9 -0.77 -4.06 6.84
CA ILE A 9 -1.53 -5.19 6.32
C ILE A 9 -3.01 -4.86 6.52
N ALA A 10 -3.75 -4.84 5.41
CA ALA A 10 -5.15 -4.40 5.41
C ALA A 10 -6.16 -5.54 5.37
N THR A 11 -5.69 -6.79 5.37
CA THR A 11 -6.55 -7.97 5.34
C THR A 11 -6.51 -8.70 6.68
N SER A 12 -7.57 -9.47 6.95
CA SER A 12 -7.62 -10.32 8.12
C SER A 12 -6.53 -11.39 8.06
N ARG A 13 -5.87 -11.64 9.18
CA ARG A 13 -4.81 -12.65 9.27
C ARG A 13 -5.35 -14.07 9.17
N LEU A 14 -6.66 -14.27 9.34
CA LEU A 14 -7.20 -15.60 9.63
C LEU A 14 -7.55 -16.41 8.40
N ALA A 15 -7.70 -15.84 7.22
CA ALA A 15 -8.30 -16.58 6.14
C ALA A 15 -7.78 -16.30 4.76
N ALA A 16 -6.79 -15.44 4.62
CA ALA A 16 -6.48 -14.96 3.28
C ALA A 16 -5.37 -15.76 2.63
N ALA A 17 -5.70 -16.47 1.57
CA ALA A 17 -4.72 -16.95 0.61
C ALA A 17 -3.99 -15.75 -0.02
N ILE A 18 -4.61 -14.59 -0.04
CA ILE A 18 -4.05 -13.33 -0.54
C ILE A 18 -4.12 -12.31 0.58
N SER A 19 -2.98 -11.68 0.87
CA SER A 19 -2.90 -10.61 1.85
C SER A 19 -2.67 -9.28 1.14
N ILE A 20 -3.30 -8.23 1.62
CA ILE A 20 -3.18 -6.91 1.03
C ILE A 20 -2.38 -6.00 1.95
N ILE A 21 -1.32 -5.39 1.41
CA ILE A 21 -0.59 -4.33 2.09
C ILE A 21 -1.04 -3.01 1.46
N ARG A 22 -1.63 -2.14 2.27
CA ARG A 22 -2.04 -0.81 1.83
C ARG A 22 -0.93 0.18 2.13
N ILE A 23 -0.60 1.01 1.14
CA ILE A 23 0.42 2.06 1.27
C ILE A 23 -0.22 3.35 0.80
N SER A 24 -0.21 4.36 1.65
CA SER A 24 -0.87 5.64 1.37
C SER A 24 0.06 6.79 1.70
N GLY A 25 0.03 7.81 0.86
CA GLY A 25 0.80 9.01 1.08
C GLY A 25 1.28 9.62 -0.22
N LYS A 26 1.52 10.92 -0.19
CA LYS A 26 2.07 11.62 -1.34
C LYS A 26 3.42 11.02 -1.73
N GLY A 27 3.56 10.67 -3.00
CA GLY A 27 4.79 10.07 -3.50
C GLY A 27 4.86 8.56 -3.35
N CYS A 28 3.79 7.90 -2.88
CA CYS A 28 3.85 6.45 -2.67
C CYS A 28 4.03 5.68 -3.98
N MET A 29 3.58 6.21 -5.12
CA MET A 29 3.81 5.54 -6.41
C MET A 29 5.31 5.41 -6.71
N ASP A 30 6.05 6.52 -6.62
CA ASP A 30 7.49 6.50 -6.85
C ASP A 30 8.19 5.66 -5.80
N PHE A 31 7.71 5.73 -4.57
CA PHE A 31 8.26 4.94 -3.47
C PHE A 31 8.18 3.45 -3.78
N VAL A 32 6.98 2.95 -4.11
CA VAL A 32 6.78 1.54 -4.39
C VAL A 32 7.48 1.13 -5.69
N GLN A 33 7.48 2.01 -6.70
CA GLN A 33 8.15 1.72 -7.97
C GLN A 33 9.63 1.38 -7.77
N SER A 34 10.26 1.92 -6.74
CA SER A 34 11.68 1.68 -6.50
C SER A 34 12.01 0.23 -6.14
N PHE A 35 11.00 -0.56 -5.72
CA PHE A 35 11.20 -1.98 -5.41
C PHE A 35 10.15 -2.87 -6.06
N PHE A 36 9.62 -2.43 -7.19
CA PHE A 36 8.61 -3.17 -7.95
C PHE A 36 9.04 -3.22 -9.42
N THR A 37 8.95 -4.39 -10.04
CA THR A 37 9.39 -4.57 -11.43
C THR A 37 8.34 -4.17 -12.46
N GLY A 38 7.06 -4.10 -12.05
CA GLY A 38 6.00 -3.69 -12.96
C GLY A 38 5.98 -2.17 -13.15
N ASN A 39 4.96 -1.69 -13.83
CA ASN A 39 4.83 -0.26 -14.14
C ASN A 39 3.68 0.34 -13.36
N LEU A 40 3.96 1.29 -12.46
CA LEU A 40 2.95 2.01 -11.70
C LEU A 40 2.53 3.33 -12.36
N ASN A 41 3.13 3.70 -13.47
CA ASN A 41 2.75 4.90 -14.21
C ASN A 41 1.51 4.61 -15.07
N LYS A 42 0.39 4.38 -14.40
CA LYS A 42 -0.89 4.00 -15.02
C LYS A 42 -2.00 4.84 -14.43
N LYS A 43 -3.17 4.77 -15.04
CA LYS A 43 -4.35 5.48 -14.56
C LYS A 43 -4.79 4.96 -13.20
N SER A 44 -5.52 5.81 -12.47
CA SER A 44 -6.18 5.40 -11.23
C SER A 44 -7.15 4.25 -11.48
N GLN A 45 -7.33 3.41 -10.47
CA GLN A 45 -8.24 2.26 -10.50
C GLN A 45 -7.83 1.22 -11.54
N THR A 46 -6.53 1.05 -11.73
CA THR A 46 -5.96 0.01 -12.58
C THR A 46 -5.04 -0.88 -11.76
N ILE A 47 -4.64 -1.99 -12.36
CA ILE A 47 -3.80 -3.01 -11.71
C ILE A 47 -2.52 -3.17 -12.53
N SER A 48 -1.40 -3.30 -11.83
CA SER A 48 -0.11 -3.58 -12.43
C SER A 48 0.44 -4.89 -11.88
N TYR A 49 0.99 -5.71 -12.75
CA TYR A 49 1.59 -6.99 -12.40
C TYR A 49 3.11 -6.85 -12.35
N GLY A 50 3.73 -7.53 -11.40
CA GLY A 50 5.18 -7.61 -11.33
C GLY A 50 5.63 -8.29 -10.06
N TYR A 51 6.90 -8.06 -9.72
CA TYR A 51 7.53 -8.64 -8.53
C TYR A 51 7.96 -7.54 -7.58
N ILE A 52 7.76 -7.79 -6.30
CA ILE A 52 8.43 -7.01 -5.26
C ILE A 52 9.84 -7.57 -5.15
N VAL A 53 10.83 -6.70 -5.21
CA VAL A 53 12.24 -7.11 -5.19
C VAL A 53 13.00 -6.39 -4.09
N ASP A 54 13.94 -7.10 -3.48
CA ASP A 54 14.89 -6.56 -2.53
C ASP A 54 16.28 -6.76 -3.15
N GLY A 55 16.78 -5.70 -3.81
CA GLY A 55 17.97 -5.84 -4.63
C GLY A 55 17.70 -6.80 -5.79
N GLU A 56 18.40 -7.90 -5.85
CA GLU A 56 18.22 -8.92 -6.87
C GLU A 56 17.24 -10.02 -6.46
N GLU A 57 16.85 -10.03 -5.19
CA GLU A 57 15.94 -11.05 -4.68
C GLU A 57 14.50 -10.73 -5.04
N LYS A 58 13.81 -11.68 -5.67
CA LYS A 58 12.36 -11.58 -5.88
C LYS A 58 11.67 -12.06 -4.61
N VAL A 59 10.99 -11.13 -3.93
CA VAL A 59 10.34 -11.44 -2.66
C VAL A 59 8.97 -12.05 -2.88
N ASP A 60 8.18 -11.49 -3.79
CA ASP A 60 6.84 -12.00 -4.08
C ASP A 60 6.39 -11.55 -5.47
N GLU A 61 5.58 -12.37 -6.09
CA GLU A 61 4.89 -12.04 -7.33
C GLU A 61 3.55 -11.43 -6.96
N VAL A 62 3.27 -10.21 -7.43
CA VAL A 62 2.15 -9.43 -6.92
C VAL A 62 1.34 -8.75 -8.01
N LEU A 63 0.11 -8.42 -7.65
CA LEU A 63 -0.70 -7.44 -8.38
C LEU A 63 -0.81 -6.21 -7.50
N ILE A 64 -0.58 -5.04 -8.07
CA ILE A 64 -0.71 -3.78 -7.33
C ILE A 64 -1.87 -3.00 -7.90
N SER A 65 -2.83 -2.67 -7.03
CA SER A 65 -3.94 -1.79 -7.36
C SER A 65 -3.50 -0.34 -7.15
N ILE A 66 -3.78 0.50 -8.13
CA ILE A 66 -3.29 1.87 -8.19
C ILE A 66 -4.46 2.83 -7.99
N TYR A 67 -4.31 3.77 -7.05
CA TYR A 67 -5.33 4.78 -6.76
C TYR A 67 -4.66 6.15 -6.72
N ARG A 68 -5.06 7.03 -7.64
CA ARG A 68 -4.48 8.36 -7.76
C ARG A 68 -5.49 9.44 -7.44
N GLY A 69 -4.97 10.59 -7.03
CA GLY A 69 -5.79 11.77 -6.82
C GLY A 69 -6.53 11.75 -5.50
N GLN A 70 -7.56 12.59 -5.41
CA GLN A 70 -8.29 12.83 -4.18
C GLN A 70 -9.47 11.89 -3.99
N HIS A 71 -9.81 11.09 -5.00
CA HIS A 71 -10.96 10.18 -4.96
C HIS A 71 -10.57 8.77 -4.55
N THR A 72 -9.53 8.64 -3.73
CA THR A 72 -9.09 7.38 -3.16
C THR A 72 -9.71 7.20 -1.78
N PHE A 73 -9.55 6.03 -1.19
CA PHE A 73 -10.06 5.80 0.17
C PHE A 73 -9.52 6.81 1.17
N THR A 74 -8.22 7.07 1.14
CA THR A 74 -7.59 7.99 2.11
C THR A 74 -7.64 9.46 1.67
N GLY A 75 -8.09 9.75 0.45
CA GLY A 75 -8.06 11.08 -0.13
C GLY A 75 -6.70 11.51 -0.62
N GLU A 76 -5.74 10.61 -0.66
CA GLU A 76 -4.39 10.85 -1.16
C GLU A 76 -3.97 9.68 -2.05
N GLU A 77 -2.82 9.80 -2.70
CA GLU A 77 -2.25 8.75 -3.52
C GLU A 77 -2.07 7.48 -2.70
N MET A 78 -2.46 6.32 -3.27
CA MET A 78 -2.50 5.07 -2.53
C MET A 78 -2.28 3.89 -3.46
N VAL A 79 -1.63 2.83 -2.95
CA VAL A 79 -1.54 1.55 -3.64
C VAL A 79 -1.93 0.43 -2.69
N GLU A 80 -2.39 -0.67 -3.26
CA GLU A 80 -2.61 -1.91 -2.51
C GLU A 80 -1.85 -3.03 -3.18
N ILE A 81 -0.91 -3.62 -2.45
CA ILE A 81 -0.09 -4.73 -2.93
C ILE A 81 -0.79 -6.02 -2.53
N ASN A 82 -1.20 -6.79 -3.54
CA ASN A 82 -1.84 -8.10 -3.32
C ASN A 82 -0.73 -9.15 -3.31
N CYS A 83 -0.39 -9.61 -2.10
CA CYS A 83 0.69 -10.56 -1.86
C CYS A 83 0.17 -11.99 -1.92
N HIS A 84 0.90 -12.89 -2.56
CA HIS A 84 0.48 -14.28 -2.78
C HIS A 84 1.31 -15.31 -2.01
N GLY A 85 2.39 -14.89 -1.38
CA GLY A 85 3.35 -15.81 -0.76
C GLY A 85 2.99 -16.25 0.67
N GLY A 86 1.80 -15.92 1.18
CA GLY A 86 1.40 -16.29 2.53
C GLY A 86 1.90 -15.31 3.59
N VAL A 87 1.65 -15.64 4.86
CA VAL A 87 1.90 -14.72 5.98
C VAL A 87 3.36 -14.33 6.09
N PHE A 88 4.27 -15.31 5.97
CA PHE A 88 5.71 -15.04 6.08
C PHE A 88 6.17 -14.06 5.01
N ILE A 89 5.79 -14.29 3.76
CA ILE A 89 6.20 -13.44 2.64
C ILE A 89 5.54 -12.07 2.75
N THR A 90 4.27 -12.01 3.16
CA THR A 90 3.57 -10.73 3.36
C THR A 90 4.30 -9.88 4.39
N ASN A 91 4.73 -10.47 5.50
CA ASN A 91 5.50 -9.74 6.50
C ASN A 91 6.87 -9.31 5.97
N LYS A 92 7.46 -10.12 5.10
CA LYS A 92 8.74 -9.76 4.46
C LYS A 92 8.58 -8.55 3.55
N VAL A 93 7.49 -8.47 2.78
CA VAL A 93 7.17 -7.31 1.95
C VAL A 93 6.92 -6.08 2.83
N LEU A 94 6.16 -6.25 3.91
CA LEU A 94 5.92 -5.15 4.86
C LEU A 94 7.22 -4.61 5.44
N SER A 95 8.10 -5.52 5.87
CA SER A 95 9.41 -5.13 6.41
C SER A 95 10.24 -4.38 5.39
N LEU A 96 10.15 -4.77 4.12
CA LEU A 96 10.85 -4.07 3.05
C LEU A 96 10.32 -2.63 2.90
N CYS A 97 9.00 -2.45 2.97
CA CYS A 97 8.41 -1.11 2.92
C CYS A 97 8.94 -0.23 4.05
N LEU A 98 9.02 -0.78 5.27
CA LEU A 98 9.55 -0.05 6.42
C LEU A 98 11.02 0.28 6.24
N LYS A 99 11.80 -0.67 5.76
CA LYS A 99 13.23 -0.49 5.49
C LYS A 99 13.47 0.62 4.47
N LYS A 100 12.61 0.71 3.46
CA LYS A 100 12.74 1.71 2.39
C LYS A 100 12.26 3.09 2.81
N GLY A 101 11.61 3.23 3.95
CA GLY A 101 11.26 4.53 4.48
C GLY A 101 9.79 4.78 4.80
N ALA A 102 8.91 3.84 4.55
CA ALA A 102 7.52 3.97 4.98
C ALA A 102 7.43 3.82 6.50
N ARG A 103 6.40 4.39 7.08
CA ARG A 103 6.11 4.26 8.50
C ARG A 103 4.92 3.34 8.69
N MET A 104 4.96 2.50 9.71
CA MET A 104 3.80 1.67 10.05
C MET A 104 2.63 2.58 10.41
N ALA A 105 1.47 2.33 9.80
CA ALA A 105 0.27 3.08 10.13
C ALA A 105 -0.14 2.82 11.57
N GLU A 106 -0.60 3.86 12.25
CA GLU A 106 -1.21 3.73 13.57
C GLU A 106 -2.61 3.15 13.41
N HIS A 107 -3.14 2.61 14.50
CA HIS A 107 -4.51 2.08 14.49
C HIS A 107 -5.48 3.16 14.03
N GLY A 108 -6.25 2.88 12.98
CA GLY A 108 -7.23 3.81 12.43
C GLY A 108 -6.65 4.94 11.60
N GLU A 109 -5.36 4.92 11.29
CA GLU A 109 -4.74 6.06 10.60
C GLU A 109 -5.23 6.25 9.17
N PHE A 110 -5.53 5.18 8.43
CA PHE A 110 -6.10 5.34 7.08
C PHE A 110 -7.44 6.05 7.14
N SER A 111 -8.29 5.68 8.09
CA SER A 111 -9.58 6.36 8.29
C SER A 111 -9.40 7.80 8.72
N LYS A 112 -8.44 8.06 9.58
CA LYS A 112 -8.12 9.43 10.02
C LYS A 112 -7.69 10.30 8.84
N ARG A 113 -6.84 9.76 7.95
CA ARG A 113 -6.42 10.50 6.77
C ARG A 113 -7.59 10.75 5.82
N ALA A 114 -8.47 9.76 5.64
CA ALA A 114 -9.67 9.92 4.84
C ALA A 114 -10.53 11.06 5.37
N PHE A 115 -10.73 11.11 6.68
CA PHE A 115 -11.48 12.20 7.32
C PHE A 115 -10.80 13.55 7.12
N LEU A 116 -9.49 13.65 7.38
CA LEU A 116 -8.73 14.89 7.24
C LEU A 116 -8.70 15.39 5.80
N ASN A 117 -8.78 14.49 4.83
CA ASN A 117 -8.80 14.84 3.41
C ASN A 117 -10.23 14.99 2.86
N GLY A 118 -11.24 14.98 3.73
CA GLY A 118 -12.62 15.24 3.35
C GLY A 118 -13.35 14.10 2.66
N ARG A 119 -12.83 12.85 2.76
CA ARG A 119 -13.46 11.71 2.09
C ARG A 119 -14.62 11.13 2.88
N ILE A 120 -14.49 11.14 4.22
CA ILE A 120 -15.54 10.65 5.12
C ILE A 120 -15.72 11.65 6.25
N ASP A 121 -16.85 11.60 6.93
CA ASP A 121 -17.02 12.36 8.16
C ASP A 121 -16.76 11.47 9.37
N LEU A 122 -16.75 12.07 10.55
CA LEU A 122 -16.36 11.38 11.76
C LEU A 122 -17.30 10.23 12.11
N SER A 123 -18.57 10.35 11.73
CA SER A 123 -19.55 9.31 12.00
C SER A 123 -19.35 8.08 11.12
N GLN A 124 -18.62 8.20 10.02
CA GLN A 124 -18.34 7.10 9.10
C GLN A 124 -17.01 6.40 9.43
N ALA A 125 -16.22 7.03 10.27
CA ALA A 125 -14.94 6.46 10.67
C ALA A 125 -15.16 5.43 11.80
#